data_453a0e807f7eb0b08898734fac38fd17
#
_entry.id   453a0e807f7eb0b08898734fac38fd17
#
_cell.length_a   1.000
_cell.length_b   1.000
_cell.length_c   1.000
_cell.angle_alpha   90.00
_cell.angle_beta   90.00
_cell.angle_gamma   90.00
#
_symmetry.space_group_name_H-M   'P 1'
#
loop_
_entity.id
_entity.type
_entity.pdbx_description
1 polymer ?
#
loop_
_entity_poly.entity_id
_entity_poly.type
_entity_poly.pdbx_seq_one_letter_code
_entity_poly.pdbx_strand_id
1 'polypeptide(L)'
;MPFLALDLSLDLIHGLRPTIELLRRKNPRQRRQLEDSLASIVQNVCEGSGRAGGDRPALYRYALGSLREVNGILLAAVAFGWLAEPPLAAERDRLCGMIFGLQRSR
;
A
#
# COMPACT_ATOMS: atom_id res chain seq x y z
N MET A 1 -0.43 -3.76 17.48
CA MET A 1 -0.06 -2.35 17.62
C MET A 1 -0.19 -1.62 16.30
N PRO A 2 -0.81 -0.44 16.27
CA PRO A 2 -0.92 0.33 15.03
C PRO A 2 0.42 0.70 14.43
N PHE A 3 1.43 0.84 15.28
CA PHE A 3 2.78 1.21 14.80
C PHE A 3 3.38 0.15 13.89
N LEU A 4 3.05 -1.12 14.10
CA LEU A 4 3.57 -2.17 13.24
C LEU A 4 3.01 -2.04 11.82
N ALA A 5 1.73 -1.68 11.68
CA ALA A 5 1.14 -1.46 10.37
C ALA A 5 1.82 -0.27 9.67
N LEU A 6 2.16 0.78 10.42
CA LEU A 6 2.87 1.91 9.85
C LEU A 6 4.27 1.49 9.39
N ASP A 7 4.99 0.74 10.22
CA ASP A 7 6.31 0.25 9.87
C ASP A 7 6.27 -0.61 8.60
N LEU A 8 5.29 -1.51 8.50
CA LEU A 8 5.13 -2.34 7.32
C LEU A 8 4.79 -1.51 6.08
N SER A 9 4.00 -0.45 6.25
CA SER A 9 3.66 0.45 5.16
C SER A 9 4.90 1.15 4.62
N LEU A 10 5.77 1.62 5.51
CA LEU A 10 7.01 2.27 5.14
C LEU A 10 7.98 1.27 4.49
N ASP A 11 8.06 0.07 5.04
CA ASP A 11 8.89 -0.99 4.47
C ASP A 11 8.43 -1.35 3.05
N LEU A 12 7.13 -1.32 2.81
CA LEU A 12 6.61 -1.58 1.47
C LEU A 12 7.10 -0.54 0.48
N ILE A 13 7.11 0.74 0.87
CA ILE A 13 7.65 1.79 0.01
C ILE A 13 9.13 1.53 -0.29
N HIS A 14 9.91 1.23 0.75
CA HIS A 14 11.34 0.93 0.56
C HIS A 14 11.54 -0.22 -0.41
N GLY A 15 10.77 -1.30 -0.22
CA GLY A 15 10.91 -2.49 -1.07
C GLY A 15 10.45 -2.28 -2.50
N LEU A 16 9.54 -1.34 -2.75
CA LEU A 16 9.05 -1.05 -4.09
C LEU A 16 9.83 0.03 -4.83
N ARG A 17 10.88 0.58 -4.22
CA ARG A 17 11.69 1.60 -4.89
C ARG A 17 12.25 1.15 -6.24
N PRO A 18 12.77 -0.07 -6.40
CA PRO A 18 13.19 -0.52 -7.72
C PRO A 18 12.06 -0.55 -8.74
N THR A 19 10.85 -0.92 -8.32
CA THR A 19 9.68 -0.92 -9.19
C THR A 19 9.28 0.50 -9.58
N ILE A 20 9.33 1.42 -8.64
CA ILE A 20 9.05 2.84 -8.91
C ILE A 20 10.02 3.37 -9.97
N GLU A 21 11.31 3.05 -9.83
CA GLU A 21 12.31 3.47 -10.82
C GLU A 21 12.07 2.84 -12.19
N LEU A 22 11.68 1.57 -12.20
CA LEU A 22 11.32 0.90 -13.45
C LEU A 22 10.15 1.59 -14.13
N LEU A 23 9.10 1.90 -13.38
CA LEU A 23 7.91 2.56 -13.92
C LEU A 23 8.21 3.98 -14.38
N ARG A 24 9.17 4.65 -13.76
CA ARG A 24 9.58 5.98 -14.23
C ARG A 24 9.94 5.95 -15.71
N ARG A 25 10.59 4.87 -16.15
CA ARG A 25 11.01 4.70 -17.54
C ARG A 25 9.91 4.11 -18.42
N LYS A 26 9.13 3.18 -17.87
CA LYS A 26 8.14 2.44 -18.66
C LYS A 26 6.82 3.19 -18.81
N ASN A 27 6.35 3.80 -17.73
CA ASN A 27 5.05 4.49 -17.70
C ASN A 27 5.01 5.47 -16.54
N PRO A 28 5.40 6.74 -16.77
CA PRO A 28 5.43 7.73 -15.69
C PRO A 28 4.09 7.95 -15.00
N ARG A 29 2.98 7.75 -15.70
CA ARG A 29 1.65 7.88 -15.11
C ARG A 29 1.40 6.78 -14.09
N GLN A 30 1.78 5.54 -14.39
CA GLN A 30 1.66 4.44 -13.45
C GLN A 30 2.59 4.64 -12.26
N ARG A 31 3.76 5.21 -12.48
CA ARG A 31 4.66 5.54 -11.37
C ARG A 31 3.99 6.52 -10.41
N ARG A 32 3.38 7.58 -10.94
CA ARG A 32 2.69 8.55 -10.07
C ARG A 32 1.56 7.91 -9.29
N GLN A 33 0.77 7.06 -9.95
CA GLN A 33 -0.33 6.37 -9.28
C GLN A 33 0.18 5.45 -8.18
N LEU A 34 1.28 4.74 -8.43
CA LEU A 34 1.88 3.87 -7.41
C LEU A 34 2.37 4.68 -6.22
N GLU A 35 3.08 5.78 -6.47
CA GLU A 35 3.57 6.64 -5.38
C GLU A 35 2.41 7.24 -4.59
N ASP A 36 1.39 7.72 -5.27
CA ASP A 36 0.22 8.30 -4.61
C ASP A 36 -0.50 7.27 -3.74
N SER A 37 -0.66 6.05 -4.25
CA SER A 37 -1.33 5.00 -3.50
C SER A 37 -0.51 4.58 -2.29
N LEU A 38 0.81 4.46 -2.44
CA LEU A 38 1.69 4.11 -1.32
C LEU A 38 1.66 5.21 -0.24
N ALA A 39 1.73 6.47 -0.67
CA ALA A 39 1.64 7.59 0.27
C ALA A 39 0.30 7.60 1.00
N SER A 40 -0.78 7.28 0.29
CA SER A 40 -2.12 7.23 0.88
C SER A 40 -2.23 6.14 1.95
N ILE A 41 -1.61 4.96 1.72
CA ILE A 41 -1.60 3.91 2.74
C ILE A 41 -0.96 4.45 4.02
N VAL A 42 0.23 5.04 3.91
CA VAL A 42 0.96 5.55 5.06
C VAL A 42 0.15 6.62 5.79
N GLN A 43 -0.40 7.57 5.05
CA GLN A 43 -1.14 8.67 5.63
C GLN A 43 -2.38 8.18 6.38
N ASN A 44 -3.13 7.27 5.79
CA ASN A 44 -4.36 6.76 6.42
C ASN A 44 -4.05 5.86 7.61
N VAL A 45 -3.01 5.04 7.55
CA VAL A 45 -2.59 4.22 8.69
C VAL A 45 -2.10 5.10 9.83
N CYS A 46 -1.28 6.10 9.52
CA CYS A 46 -0.76 7.03 10.51
C CYS A 46 -1.89 7.79 11.20
N GLU A 47 -2.80 8.33 10.43
CA GLU A 47 -3.92 9.10 10.95
C GLU A 47 -4.88 8.21 11.72
N GLY A 48 -5.16 7.00 11.22
CA GLY A 48 -6.03 6.05 11.91
C GLY A 48 -5.48 5.64 13.26
N SER A 49 -4.16 5.50 13.37
CA SER A 49 -3.54 5.10 14.64
C SER A 49 -3.60 6.21 15.70
N GLY A 50 -3.74 7.46 15.27
CA GLY A 50 -3.84 8.60 16.18
C GLY A 50 -5.25 8.99 16.55
N ARG A 51 -6.27 8.31 15.98
CA ARG A 51 -7.66 8.66 16.22
C ARG A 51 -8.38 7.60 17.02
N ALA A 52 -9.45 8.02 17.68
CA ALA A 52 -10.35 7.12 18.40
C ALA A 52 -11.75 7.28 17.84
N GLY A 53 -12.58 6.25 18.02
CA GLY A 53 -13.99 6.32 17.67
C GLY A 53 -14.26 5.99 16.21
N GLY A 54 -15.30 6.62 15.66
CA GLY A 54 -15.87 6.23 14.38
C GLY A 54 -15.00 6.46 13.15
N ASP A 55 -14.10 7.44 13.21
CA ASP A 55 -13.26 7.77 12.06
C ASP A 55 -12.20 6.72 11.75
N ARG A 56 -11.75 6.00 12.76
CA ARG A 56 -10.66 5.03 12.61
C ARG A 56 -10.97 3.93 11.58
N PRO A 57 -12.14 3.28 11.63
CA PRO A 57 -12.45 2.26 10.64
C PRO A 57 -12.47 2.80 9.22
N ALA A 58 -12.95 4.03 9.02
CA ALA A 58 -12.99 4.64 7.70
C ALA A 58 -11.59 4.86 7.16
N LEU A 59 -10.67 5.35 8.00
CA LEU A 59 -9.29 5.60 7.59
C LEU A 59 -8.59 4.31 7.19
N TYR A 60 -8.81 3.23 7.94
CA TYR A 60 -8.23 1.93 7.60
C TYR A 60 -8.86 1.35 6.32
N ARG A 61 -10.15 1.59 6.07
CA ARG A 61 -10.76 1.19 4.79
C ARG A 61 -10.13 1.93 3.62
N TYR A 62 -9.82 3.22 3.78
CA TYR A 62 -9.13 3.98 2.74
C TYR A 62 -7.73 3.43 2.49
N ALA A 63 -7.01 3.04 3.55
CA ALA A 63 -5.71 2.42 3.41
C ALA A 63 -5.82 1.10 2.64
N LEU A 64 -6.82 0.28 2.92
CA LEU A 64 -7.05 -0.97 2.21
C LEU A 64 -7.37 -0.72 0.73
N GLY A 65 -8.16 0.31 0.44
CA GLY A 65 -8.45 0.69 -0.95
C GLY A 65 -7.18 1.08 -1.70
N SER A 66 -6.32 1.84 -1.05
CA SER A 66 -5.05 2.25 -1.66
C SER A 66 -4.12 1.05 -1.87
N LEU A 67 -4.10 0.10 -0.94
CA LEU A 67 -3.30 -1.11 -1.09
C LEU A 67 -3.82 -1.96 -2.26
N ARG A 68 -5.14 -2.00 -2.44
CA ARG A 68 -5.73 -2.68 -3.59
C ARG A 68 -5.30 -2.02 -4.91
N GLU A 69 -5.20 -0.70 -4.93
CA GLU A 69 -4.68 0.00 -6.10
C GLU A 69 -3.22 -0.36 -6.38
N VAL A 70 -2.39 -0.45 -5.33
CA VAL A 70 -1.01 -0.90 -5.48
C VAL A 70 -0.98 -2.29 -6.12
N ASN A 71 -1.78 -3.21 -5.62
CA ASN A 71 -1.85 -4.57 -6.17
C ASN A 71 -2.22 -4.55 -7.66
N GLY A 72 -3.20 -3.73 -8.03
CA GLY A 72 -3.63 -3.63 -9.43
C GLY A 72 -2.53 -3.09 -10.34
N ILE A 73 -1.81 -2.08 -9.87
CA ILE A 73 -0.70 -1.51 -10.65
C ILE A 73 0.40 -2.56 -10.88
N LEU A 74 0.73 -3.34 -9.86
CA LEU A 74 1.77 -4.36 -9.98
C LEU A 74 1.34 -5.49 -10.90
N LEU A 75 0.07 -5.92 -10.81
CA LEU A 75 -0.45 -6.93 -11.73
C LEU A 75 -0.45 -6.45 -13.17
N ALA A 76 -0.82 -5.19 -13.39
CA ALA A 76 -0.78 -4.62 -14.73
C ALA A 76 0.66 -4.57 -15.27
N ALA A 77 1.63 -4.24 -14.42
CA ALA A 77 3.02 -4.21 -14.82
C ALA A 77 3.52 -5.57 -15.28
N VAL A 78 3.06 -6.64 -14.61
CA VAL A 78 3.36 -8.00 -15.05
C VAL A 78 2.71 -8.28 -16.40
N ALA A 79 1.45 -7.92 -16.56
CA ALA A 79 0.72 -8.15 -17.80
C ALA A 79 1.36 -7.41 -18.98
N PHE A 80 1.89 -6.21 -18.73
CA PHE A 80 2.61 -5.45 -19.76
C PHE A 80 4.01 -5.99 -20.05
N GLY A 81 4.47 -6.96 -19.27
CA GLY A 81 5.80 -7.53 -19.46
C GLY A 81 6.92 -6.71 -18.83
N TRP A 82 6.59 -5.73 -18.01
CA TRP A 82 7.59 -4.89 -17.33
C TRP A 82 8.20 -5.58 -16.11
N LEU A 83 7.43 -6.47 -15.49
CA LEU A 83 7.85 -7.25 -14.32
C LEU A 83 7.60 -8.72 -14.62
N ALA A 84 8.50 -9.60 -14.11
CA ALA A 84 8.31 -11.03 -14.24
C ALA A 84 7.20 -11.54 -13.32
N GLU A 85 7.13 -10.97 -12.12
CA GLU A 85 6.12 -11.33 -11.12
C GLU A 85 5.82 -10.13 -10.24
N PRO A 86 4.66 -10.12 -9.55
CA PRO A 86 4.37 -9.01 -8.63
C PRO A 86 5.33 -9.05 -7.44
N PRO A 87 6.04 -7.95 -7.15
CA PRO A 87 7.01 -7.95 -6.05
C PRO A 87 6.33 -7.88 -4.69
N LEU A 88 7.00 -8.42 -3.69
CA LEU A 88 6.62 -8.27 -2.28
C LEU A 88 5.21 -8.78 -1.97
N ALA A 89 4.82 -9.90 -2.58
CA ALA A 89 3.47 -10.45 -2.39
C ALA A 89 3.19 -10.78 -0.92
N ALA A 90 4.14 -11.43 -0.24
CA ALA A 90 3.96 -11.80 1.16
C ALA A 90 3.84 -10.56 2.04
N GLU A 91 4.65 -9.55 1.79
CA GLU A 91 4.63 -8.30 2.55
C GLU A 91 3.31 -7.54 2.35
N ARG A 92 2.80 -7.52 1.12
CA ARG A 92 1.52 -6.87 0.83
C ARG A 92 0.36 -7.62 1.50
N ASP A 93 0.38 -8.94 1.46
CA ASP A 93 -0.64 -9.75 2.12
C ASP A 93 -0.63 -9.54 3.62
N ARG A 94 0.55 -9.51 4.22
CA ARG A 94 0.69 -9.30 5.65
C ARG A 94 0.15 -7.93 6.06
N LEU A 95 0.49 -6.90 5.31
CA LEU A 95 0.00 -5.55 5.58
C LEU A 95 -1.53 -5.50 5.44
N CYS A 96 -2.05 -6.12 4.38
CA CYS A 96 -3.50 -6.17 4.16
C CYS A 96 -4.22 -6.80 5.35
N GLY A 97 -3.74 -7.95 5.80
CA GLY A 97 -4.35 -8.64 6.94
C GLY A 97 -4.29 -7.80 8.21
N MET A 98 -3.18 -7.11 8.42
CA MET A 98 -3.01 -6.27 9.60
C MET A 98 -3.95 -5.07 9.59
N ILE A 99 -4.04 -4.35 8.47
CA ILE A 99 -4.94 -3.20 8.35
C ILE A 99 -6.39 -3.66 8.48
N PHE A 100 -6.73 -4.79 7.86
CA PHE A 100 -8.08 -5.34 7.96
C PHE A 100 -8.43 -5.66 9.42
N GLY A 101 -7.49 -6.23 10.17
CA GLY A 101 -7.68 -6.48 11.59
C GLY A 101 -7.89 -5.20 12.39
N LEU A 102 -7.12 -4.16 12.08
CA LEU A 102 -7.27 -2.86 12.74
C LEU A 102 -8.62 -2.22 12.42
N GLN A 103 -9.10 -2.36 11.18
CA GLN A 103 -10.40 -1.84 10.79
C GLN A 103 -11.52 -2.44 11.62
N ARG A 104 -11.41 -3.72 11.93
CA ARG A 104 -12.45 -4.46 12.70
C ARG A 104 -12.33 -4.28 14.20
N SER A 105 -11.18 -3.84 14.70
CA SER A 105 -10.97 -3.68 16.13
C SER A 105 -11.63 -2.41 16.64
N ARG A 106 -11.90 -2.39 17.94
CA ARG A 106 -12.52 -1.23 18.57
C ARG A 106 -11.60 -0.55 19.55
#